data_07d268160556798f31afc069b44a0623
#
_entry.id   07d268160556798f31afc069b44a0623
#
_cell.length_a   1.000
_cell.length_b   1.000
_cell.length_c   1.000
_cell.angle_alpha   90.00
_cell.angle_beta   90.00
_cell.angle_gamma   90.00
#
_symmetry.space_group_name_H-M   'P 1'
#
loop_
_entity.id
_entity.type
_entity.pdbx_description
1 polymer ?
#
loop_
_entity_poly.entity_id
_entity_poly.type
_entity_poly.pdbx_seq_one_letter_code
_entity_poly.pdbx_strand_id
1 'polypeptide(L)'
;LRKYKLSCFLFVISTAFILITASHAAPDFTKSEQQVLLAYTRGCMIAHINGTSPPSPPSCATNQQRACFVTFFSGKRVFACFGGFTPRRTTLAEEINENVRLALKNDGRARSISAETVARAGLQITFPLGQPERVNTYQNINPAIEGMFVEGNGNGVAFVPGEARTAHWAFREALRRLGEVNSTAVTVYRFKAEAISTR
;
A
#
# COMPACT_ATOMS: atom_id res chain seq x y z
N LEU A 1 2.72 75.35 -25.04
CA LEU A 1 2.94 73.90 -25.26
C LEU A 1 3.43 73.24 -23.97
N ARG A 2 2.50 72.63 -23.22
CA ARG A 2 2.76 71.97 -21.93
C ARG A 2 2.97 70.46 -22.15
N LYS A 3 4.20 69.96 -21.86
CA LYS A 3 4.55 68.57 -21.96
C LYS A 3 4.09 67.85 -20.67
N TYR A 4 3.15 66.94 -20.79
CA TYR A 4 2.79 66.02 -19.68
C TYR A 4 3.74 64.81 -19.70
N LYS A 5 4.53 64.64 -18.61
CA LYS A 5 5.28 63.41 -18.34
C LYS A 5 4.33 62.39 -17.73
N LEU A 6 4.07 61.32 -18.49
CA LEU A 6 3.32 60.15 -17.99
C LEU A 6 4.31 59.26 -17.21
N SER A 7 4.19 59.20 -15.89
CA SER A 7 4.97 58.34 -15.05
C SER A 7 4.25 56.95 -14.96
N CYS A 8 4.84 55.96 -15.58
CA CYS A 8 4.32 54.60 -15.56
C CYS A 8 4.79 53.93 -14.27
N PHE A 9 3.89 53.79 -13.26
CA PHE A 9 4.14 53.01 -12.07
C PHE A 9 3.90 51.54 -12.39
N LEU A 10 4.99 50.78 -12.51
CA LEU A 10 4.93 49.32 -12.61
C LEU A 10 4.63 48.74 -11.21
N PHE A 11 3.40 48.29 -11.01
CA PHE A 11 3.04 47.51 -9.83
C PHE A 11 3.48 46.05 -10.08
N VAL A 12 4.59 45.65 -9.48
CA VAL A 12 5.00 44.25 -9.45
C VAL A 12 4.19 43.53 -8.35
N ILE A 13 3.12 42.87 -8.75
CA ILE A 13 2.39 41.96 -7.85
C ILE A 13 3.20 40.68 -7.75
N SER A 14 3.99 40.56 -6.69
CA SER A 14 4.64 39.30 -6.33
C SER A 14 3.60 38.35 -5.76
N THR A 15 3.02 37.49 -6.59
CA THR A 15 2.23 36.35 -6.13
C THR A 15 3.15 35.30 -5.54
N ALA A 16 3.32 35.34 -4.21
CA ALA A 16 3.96 34.24 -3.49
C ALA A 16 3.03 33.02 -3.61
N PHE A 17 3.38 32.08 -4.49
CA PHE A 17 2.81 30.76 -4.51
C PHE A 17 3.29 30.02 -3.26
N ILE A 18 2.46 30.01 -2.21
CA ILE A 18 2.67 29.14 -1.07
C ILE A 18 2.37 27.73 -1.57
N LEU A 19 3.41 26.99 -1.94
CA LEU A 19 3.36 25.54 -2.10
C LEU A 19 3.05 24.96 -0.71
N ILE A 20 1.77 24.74 -0.41
CA ILE A 20 1.36 23.88 0.68
C ILE A 20 1.72 22.47 0.23
N THR A 21 2.94 22.06 0.50
CA THR A 21 3.29 20.64 0.52
C THR A 21 2.51 20.03 1.68
N ALA A 22 1.37 19.44 1.38
CA ALA A 22 0.70 18.56 2.31
C ALA A 22 1.67 17.39 2.55
N SER A 23 2.53 17.54 3.55
CA SER A 23 3.26 16.44 4.16
C SER A 23 2.19 15.54 4.78
N HIS A 24 1.74 14.52 4.05
CA HIS A 24 0.98 13.42 4.61
C HIS A 24 1.98 12.58 5.40
N ALA A 25 2.41 13.12 6.57
CA ALA A 25 2.96 12.28 7.60
C ALA A 25 1.90 11.22 7.88
N ALA A 26 2.24 9.96 7.70
CA ALA A 26 1.40 8.86 8.13
C ALA A 26 1.06 9.09 9.60
N PRO A 27 -0.19 8.85 10.05
CA PRO A 27 -0.49 8.94 11.46
C PRO A 27 0.46 7.98 12.18
N ASP A 28 1.34 8.53 13.01
CA ASP A 28 2.28 7.77 13.81
C ASP A 28 1.49 6.94 14.82
N PHE A 29 1.27 5.67 14.49
CA PHE A 29 0.73 4.72 15.46
C PHE A 29 1.75 4.52 16.56
N THR A 30 1.34 4.71 17.80
CA THR A 30 2.14 4.31 18.96
C THR A 30 2.45 2.81 18.90
N LYS A 31 3.49 2.37 19.57
CA LYS A 31 3.83 0.93 19.63
C LYS A 31 2.66 0.06 20.08
N SER A 32 1.86 0.56 21.04
CA SER A 32 0.66 -0.13 21.52
C SER A 32 -0.40 -0.26 20.43
N GLU A 33 -0.69 0.83 19.71
CA GLU A 33 -1.65 0.80 18.59
C GLU A 33 -1.19 -0.11 17.46
N GLN A 34 0.11 -0.12 17.13
CA GLN A 34 0.67 -1.04 16.15
C GLN A 34 0.43 -2.51 16.55
N GLN A 35 0.66 -2.86 17.81
CA GLN A 35 0.40 -4.22 18.32
C GLN A 35 -1.08 -4.58 18.22
N VAL A 36 -1.97 -3.66 18.61
CA VAL A 36 -3.42 -3.87 18.54
C VAL A 36 -3.88 -4.04 17.09
N LEU A 37 -3.36 -3.24 16.14
CA LEU A 37 -3.67 -3.37 14.72
C LEU A 37 -3.20 -4.71 14.14
N LEU A 38 -1.99 -5.16 14.50
CA LEU A 38 -1.47 -6.47 14.09
C LEU A 38 -2.30 -7.60 14.68
N ALA A 39 -2.68 -7.52 15.96
CA ALA A 39 -3.55 -8.51 16.62
C ALA A 39 -4.94 -8.56 15.97
N TYR A 40 -5.56 -7.41 15.71
CA TYR A 40 -6.84 -7.30 15.01
C TYR A 40 -6.78 -7.94 13.62
N THR A 41 -5.75 -7.60 12.81
CA THR A 41 -5.57 -8.15 11.46
C THR A 41 -5.43 -9.66 11.46
N ARG A 42 -4.66 -10.21 12.42
CA ARG A 42 -4.53 -11.66 12.63
C ARG A 42 -5.86 -12.30 13.00
N GLY A 43 -6.59 -11.67 13.92
CA GLY A 43 -7.92 -12.12 14.34
C GLY A 43 -8.93 -12.16 13.20
N CYS A 44 -8.93 -11.15 12.33
CA CYS A 44 -9.76 -11.14 11.11
C CYS A 44 -9.44 -12.33 10.19
N MET A 45 -8.15 -12.65 9.96
CA MET A 45 -7.75 -13.77 9.11
C MET A 45 -8.22 -15.10 9.69
N ILE A 46 -8.03 -15.32 10.99
CA ILE A 46 -8.48 -16.53 11.69
C ILE A 46 -10.01 -16.64 11.63
N ALA A 47 -10.73 -15.54 11.86
CA ALA A 47 -12.19 -15.51 11.82
C ALA A 47 -12.72 -15.90 10.44
N HIS A 48 -12.16 -15.35 9.37
CA HIS A 48 -12.54 -15.71 7.99
C HIS A 48 -12.25 -17.18 7.65
N ILE A 49 -11.13 -17.74 8.14
CA ILE A 49 -10.79 -19.17 7.93
C ILE A 49 -11.81 -20.06 8.66
N ASN A 50 -12.20 -19.68 9.88
CA ASN A 50 -13.11 -20.46 10.72
C ASN A 50 -14.59 -20.19 10.43
N GLY A 51 -14.94 -19.24 9.55
CA GLY A 51 -16.31 -18.82 9.28
C GLY A 51 -17.00 -18.15 10.47
N THR A 52 -16.22 -17.49 11.35
CA THR A 52 -16.73 -16.74 12.51
C THR A 52 -16.70 -15.24 12.28
N SER A 53 -17.34 -14.47 13.17
CA SER A 53 -17.29 -13.00 13.10
C SER A 53 -15.87 -12.49 13.44
N PRO A 54 -15.41 -11.45 12.70
CA PRO A 54 -14.16 -10.76 13.04
C PRO A 54 -14.19 -10.17 14.45
N PRO A 55 -13.03 -9.97 15.09
CA PRO A 55 -12.95 -9.31 16.38
C PRO A 55 -13.45 -7.87 16.32
N SER A 56 -13.78 -7.29 17.47
CA SER A 56 -14.18 -5.87 17.55
C SER A 56 -13.07 -4.95 17.03
N PRO A 57 -13.40 -3.95 16.19
CA PRO A 57 -12.43 -3.01 15.66
C PRO A 57 -11.74 -2.20 16.76
N PRO A 58 -10.42 -2.00 16.70
CA PRO A 58 -9.71 -1.15 17.64
C PRO A 58 -10.02 0.34 17.37
N SER A 59 -10.11 1.14 18.42
CA SER A 59 -10.45 2.57 18.33
C SER A 59 -9.51 3.37 17.42
N CYS A 60 -8.22 3.04 17.42
CA CYS A 60 -7.24 3.69 16.54
C CYS A 60 -7.48 3.44 15.05
N ALA A 61 -8.33 2.48 14.67
CA ALA A 61 -8.65 2.16 13.29
C ALA A 61 -10.10 2.52 12.87
N THR A 62 -10.94 2.99 13.79
CA THR A 62 -12.35 3.34 13.49
C THR A 62 -12.52 4.78 13.04
N ASN A 63 -11.60 5.68 13.40
CA ASN A 63 -11.73 7.12 13.18
C ASN A 63 -10.88 7.63 12.00
N GLN A 64 -10.35 6.74 11.17
CA GLN A 64 -9.56 7.11 10.01
C GLN A 64 -9.87 6.23 8.81
N GLN A 65 -9.85 6.84 7.64
CA GLN A 65 -9.91 6.16 6.35
C GLN A 65 -8.53 6.14 5.74
N ARG A 66 -7.98 4.95 5.46
CA ARG A 66 -6.64 4.80 4.91
C ARG A 66 -6.51 3.54 4.07
N ALA A 67 -5.83 3.67 2.93
CA ALA A 67 -5.44 2.52 2.11
C ALA A 67 -4.33 1.72 2.81
N CYS A 68 -4.37 0.41 2.68
CA CYS A 68 -3.31 -0.45 3.18
C CYS A 68 -3.21 -1.75 2.38
N PHE A 69 -2.06 -2.42 2.53
CA PHE A 69 -1.86 -3.83 2.17
C PHE A 69 -1.71 -4.63 3.46
N VAL A 70 -2.28 -5.84 3.48
CA VAL A 70 -2.04 -6.84 4.53
C VAL A 70 -1.22 -7.98 3.95
N THR A 71 -0.15 -8.36 4.64
CA THR A 71 0.80 -9.39 4.18
C THR A 71 1.07 -10.37 5.30
N PHE A 72 0.81 -11.66 5.06
CA PHE A 72 1.15 -12.76 5.96
C PHE A 72 2.31 -13.56 5.42
N PHE A 73 3.27 -13.91 6.28
CA PHE A 73 4.48 -14.62 5.87
C PHE A 73 4.96 -15.63 6.92
N SER A 74 5.71 -16.63 6.46
CA SER A 74 6.47 -17.56 7.30
C SER A 74 7.94 -17.49 6.90
N GLY A 75 8.80 -17.04 7.81
CA GLY A 75 10.18 -16.70 7.48
C GLY A 75 10.23 -15.65 6.36
N LYS A 76 10.81 -16.00 5.20
CA LYS A 76 10.90 -15.11 4.01
C LYS A 76 9.78 -15.35 2.98
N ARG A 77 8.90 -16.32 3.21
CA ARG A 77 7.86 -16.70 2.24
C ARG A 77 6.54 -16.00 2.58
N VAL A 78 6.08 -15.14 1.69
CA VAL A 78 4.71 -14.59 1.72
C VAL A 78 3.73 -15.65 1.24
N PHE A 79 2.65 -15.84 1.97
CA PHE A 79 1.62 -16.81 1.63
C PHE A 79 0.21 -16.19 1.46
N ALA A 80 0.01 -14.94 1.92
CA ALA A 80 -1.19 -14.17 1.66
C ALA A 80 -0.85 -12.70 1.62
N CYS A 81 -1.30 -11.99 0.58
CA CYS A 81 -1.15 -10.56 0.47
C CYS A 81 -2.31 -9.97 -0.34
N PHE A 82 -2.90 -8.91 0.15
CA PHE A 82 -3.87 -8.12 -0.60
C PHE A 82 -3.91 -6.68 -0.09
N GLY A 83 -4.28 -5.74 -0.97
CA GLY A 83 -4.43 -4.34 -0.62
C GLY A 83 -4.63 -3.44 -1.84
N GLY A 84 -4.44 -2.14 -1.64
CA GLY A 84 -4.57 -1.15 -2.70
C GLY A 84 -4.02 0.21 -2.30
N PHE A 85 -4.08 1.16 -3.25
CA PHE A 85 -3.58 2.53 -3.09
C PHE A 85 -4.69 3.52 -2.74
N THR A 86 -5.94 3.10 -2.86
CA THR A 86 -7.13 3.89 -2.49
C THR A 86 -7.98 3.07 -1.53
N PRO A 87 -8.43 3.63 -0.41
CA PRO A 87 -9.29 2.92 0.53
C PRO A 87 -10.65 2.65 -0.09
N ARG A 88 -11.15 1.43 0.09
CA ARG A 88 -12.47 0.98 -0.41
C ARG A 88 -13.54 1.01 0.68
N ARG A 89 -13.13 1.18 1.92
CA ARG A 89 -13.98 1.18 3.11
C ARG A 89 -13.90 2.52 3.83
N THR A 90 -14.86 2.77 4.69
CA THR A 90 -14.97 4.05 5.41
C THR A 90 -14.01 4.15 6.59
N THR A 91 -13.57 3.02 7.14
CA THR A 91 -12.61 2.98 8.24
C THR A 91 -11.42 2.08 7.89
N LEU A 92 -10.27 2.33 8.54
CA LEU A 92 -9.10 1.48 8.41
C LEU A 92 -9.37 0.05 8.89
N ALA A 93 -10.17 -0.11 9.95
CA ALA A 93 -10.54 -1.43 10.44
C ALA A 93 -11.30 -2.24 9.39
N GLU A 94 -12.28 -1.63 8.75
CA GLU A 94 -13.03 -2.27 7.66
C GLU A 94 -12.15 -2.55 6.44
N GLU A 95 -11.22 -1.62 6.11
CA GLU A 95 -10.27 -1.82 5.01
C GLU A 95 -9.34 -3.00 5.28
N ILE A 96 -8.80 -3.13 6.50
CA ILE A 96 -8.00 -4.28 6.92
C ILE A 96 -8.80 -5.58 6.82
N ASN A 97 -10.01 -5.61 7.38
CA ASN A 97 -10.86 -6.80 7.36
C ASN A 97 -11.20 -7.24 5.92
N GLU A 98 -11.51 -6.29 5.04
CA GLU A 98 -11.78 -6.57 3.62
C GLU A 98 -10.53 -7.06 2.89
N ASN A 99 -9.36 -6.45 3.14
CA ASN A 99 -8.09 -6.88 2.55
C ASN A 99 -7.72 -8.31 2.96
N VAL A 100 -7.95 -8.67 4.22
CA VAL A 100 -7.77 -10.03 4.73
C VAL A 100 -8.70 -11.02 4.00
N ARG A 101 -9.97 -10.69 3.88
CA ARG A 101 -10.96 -11.51 3.15
C ARG A 101 -10.57 -11.71 1.69
N LEU A 102 -10.11 -10.64 1.03
CA LEU A 102 -9.68 -10.68 -0.36
C LEU A 102 -8.33 -11.41 -0.54
N ALA A 103 -7.43 -11.34 0.43
CA ALA A 103 -6.21 -12.15 0.43
C ALA A 103 -6.52 -13.64 0.42
N LEU A 104 -7.46 -14.09 1.26
CA LEU A 104 -7.91 -15.48 1.27
C LEU A 104 -8.57 -15.91 -0.04
N LYS A 105 -9.38 -15.02 -0.63
CA LYS A 105 -10.16 -15.32 -1.84
C LYS A 105 -9.30 -15.30 -3.10
N ASN A 106 -8.43 -14.30 -3.25
CA ASN A 106 -7.80 -13.96 -4.53
C ASN A 106 -6.31 -14.35 -4.59
N ASP A 107 -5.62 -14.49 -3.46
CA ASP A 107 -4.23 -14.92 -3.46
C ASP A 107 -4.14 -16.45 -3.48
N GLY A 108 -3.74 -17.01 -4.61
CA GLY A 108 -3.63 -18.46 -4.77
C GLY A 108 -2.68 -19.13 -3.78
N ARG A 109 -1.79 -18.37 -3.14
CA ARG A 109 -0.86 -18.87 -2.10
C ARG A 109 -1.60 -19.17 -0.78
N ALA A 110 -2.79 -18.57 -0.58
CA ALA A 110 -3.60 -18.69 0.64
C ALA A 110 -4.60 -19.86 0.63
N ARG A 111 -4.72 -20.60 -0.47
CA ARG A 111 -5.81 -21.61 -0.69
C ARG A 111 -5.93 -22.71 0.36
N SER A 112 -4.87 -23.04 1.07
CA SER A 112 -4.85 -24.17 2.04
C SER A 112 -4.29 -23.75 3.39
N ILE A 113 -4.49 -22.49 3.78
CA ILE A 113 -3.98 -21.96 5.04
C ILE A 113 -4.92 -22.31 6.18
N SER A 114 -4.35 -22.83 7.28
CA SER A 114 -5.08 -23.07 8.53
C SER A 114 -4.97 -21.90 9.49
N ALA A 115 -5.94 -21.78 10.39
CA ALA A 115 -5.91 -20.82 11.50
C ALA A 115 -4.65 -20.96 12.37
N GLU A 116 -4.16 -22.18 12.56
CA GLU A 116 -2.93 -22.47 13.30
C GLU A 116 -1.69 -21.92 12.60
N THR A 117 -1.62 -22.04 11.27
CA THR A 117 -0.55 -21.42 10.46
C THR A 117 -0.56 -19.90 10.62
N VAL A 118 -1.74 -19.27 10.55
CA VAL A 118 -1.91 -17.82 10.72
C VAL A 118 -1.53 -17.37 12.14
N ALA A 119 -1.87 -18.15 13.17
CA ALA A 119 -1.53 -17.82 14.55
C ALA A 119 -0.01 -17.67 14.76
N ARG A 120 0.80 -18.45 14.04
CA ARG A 120 2.28 -18.44 14.10
C ARG A 120 2.94 -17.59 13.02
N ALA A 121 2.17 -17.08 12.07
CA ALA A 121 2.69 -16.30 10.94
C ALA A 121 3.26 -14.94 11.38
N GLY A 122 4.27 -14.47 10.66
CA GLY A 122 4.59 -13.06 10.63
C GLY A 122 3.52 -12.29 9.88
N LEU A 123 3.32 -11.03 10.23
CA LEU A 123 2.32 -10.13 9.68
C LEU A 123 2.91 -8.75 9.46
N GLN A 124 2.54 -8.12 8.35
CA GLN A 124 2.85 -6.74 8.05
C GLN A 124 1.61 -6.04 7.52
N ILE A 125 1.35 -4.81 7.97
CA ILE A 125 0.41 -3.87 7.38
C ILE A 125 1.24 -2.77 6.75
N THR A 126 1.07 -2.55 5.44
CA THR A 126 1.83 -1.55 4.68
C THR A 126 0.89 -0.45 4.24
N PHE A 127 1.24 0.79 4.53
CA PHE A 127 0.48 1.98 4.20
C PHE A 127 1.18 2.74 3.06
N PRO A 128 0.61 2.78 1.85
CA PRO A 128 1.15 3.56 0.75
C PRO A 128 1.22 5.06 1.11
N LEU A 129 2.30 5.72 0.71
CA LEU A 129 2.48 7.16 0.81
C LEU A 129 2.12 7.82 -0.53
N GLY A 130 0.83 8.04 -0.73
CA GLY A 130 0.28 8.59 -1.98
C GLY A 130 0.02 7.55 -3.07
N GLN A 131 -0.20 8.03 -4.29
CA GLN A 131 -0.45 7.18 -5.46
C GLN A 131 0.87 6.65 -6.03
N PRO A 132 0.85 5.48 -6.69
CA PRO A 132 2.04 4.95 -7.34
C PRO A 132 2.47 5.84 -8.52
N GLU A 133 3.78 6.03 -8.65
CA GLU A 133 4.42 6.83 -9.69
C GLU A 133 4.84 5.92 -10.86
N ARG A 134 4.40 6.24 -12.07
CA ARG A 134 4.79 5.52 -13.28
C ARG A 134 6.29 5.68 -13.52
N VAL A 135 6.96 4.58 -13.87
CA VAL A 135 8.38 4.56 -14.22
C VAL A 135 8.61 3.98 -15.61
N ASN A 136 9.65 4.45 -16.29
CA ASN A 136 10.01 3.97 -17.62
C ASN A 136 10.68 2.59 -17.56
N THR A 137 11.31 2.25 -16.43
CA THR A 137 11.98 0.97 -16.23
C THR A 137 11.89 0.53 -14.77
N TYR A 138 11.66 -0.77 -14.55
CA TYR A 138 11.65 -1.37 -13.23
C TYR A 138 13.05 -1.47 -12.61
N GLN A 139 14.10 -1.40 -13.42
CA GLN A 139 15.49 -1.63 -12.99
C GLN A 139 15.97 -0.59 -11.96
N ASN A 140 15.37 0.61 -11.98
CA ASN A 140 15.72 1.69 -11.05
C ASN A 140 14.96 1.63 -9.72
N ILE A 141 14.07 0.65 -9.53
CA ILE A 141 13.33 0.47 -8.28
C ILE A 141 14.22 -0.29 -7.30
N ASN A 142 14.40 0.28 -6.11
CA ASN A 142 15.06 -0.42 -5.01
C ASN A 142 14.02 -1.16 -4.15
N PRO A 143 13.84 -2.48 -4.32
CA PRO A 143 12.78 -3.23 -3.65
C PRO A 143 12.94 -3.33 -2.13
N ALA A 144 14.06 -2.95 -1.58
CA ALA A 144 14.25 -2.91 -0.13
C ALA A 144 13.48 -1.75 0.54
N ILE A 145 13.30 -0.64 -0.19
CA ILE A 145 12.71 0.60 0.33
C ILE A 145 11.55 1.14 -0.52
N GLU A 146 11.37 0.62 -1.72
CA GLU A 146 10.29 0.98 -2.64
C GLU A 146 9.48 -0.25 -3.02
N GLY A 147 8.18 -0.08 -3.14
CA GLY A 147 7.30 -1.09 -3.73
C GLY A 147 7.26 -0.97 -5.25
N MET A 148 6.94 -2.09 -5.89
CA MET A 148 6.66 -2.17 -7.34
C MET A 148 5.21 -2.53 -7.54
N PHE A 149 4.52 -1.80 -8.43
CA PHE A 149 3.19 -2.15 -8.91
C PHE A 149 3.26 -2.31 -10.43
N VAL A 150 2.74 -3.42 -10.94
CA VAL A 150 2.70 -3.72 -12.37
C VAL A 150 1.25 -3.94 -12.76
N GLU A 151 0.81 -3.19 -13.75
CA GLU A 151 -0.57 -3.21 -14.26
C GLU A 151 -0.58 -3.73 -15.69
N GLY A 152 -1.50 -4.64 -15.98
CA GLY A 152 -1.72 -5.22 -17.31
C GLY A 152 -3.03 -6.00 -17.35
N ASN A 153 -3.68 -6.05 -18.52
CA ASN A 153 -4.95 -6.77 -18.74
C ASN A 153 -6.07 -6.39 -17.75
N GLY A 154 -6.11 -5.12 -17.31
CA GLY A 154 -7.11 -4.67 -16.33
C GLY A 154 -6.90 -5.18 -14.91
N ASN A 155 -5.76 -5.83 -14.64
CA ASN A 155 -5.36 -6.34 -13.33
C ASN A 155 -4.05 -5.70 -12.87
N GLY A 156 -3.75 -5.80 -11.57
CA GLY A 156 -2.53 -5.28 -10.99
C GLY A 156 -1.90 -6.22 -9.99
N VAL A 157 -0.58 -6.25 -9.97
CA VAL A 157 0.22 -7.00 -8.99
C VAL A 157 1.16 -6.04 -8.29
N ALA A 158 1.04 -5.97 -6.96
CA ALA A 158 1.92 -5.16 -6.12
C ALA A 158 2.88 -6.05 -5.32
N PHE A 159 4.12 -5.59 -5.21
CA PHE A 159 5.11 -6.05 -4.25
C PHE A 159 5.42 -4.89 -3.30
N VAL A 160 5.11 -5.07 -2.03
CA VAL A 160 5.39 -4.04 -1.02
C VAL A 160 6.90 -3.94 -0.73
N PRO A 161 7.39 -2.79 -0.21
CA PRO A 161 8.80 -2.66 0.15
C PRO A 161 9.27 -3.81 1.04
N GLY A 162 10.42 -4.39 0.71
CA GLY A 162 11.01 -5.54 1.42
C GLY A 162 10.44 -6.91 1.06
N GLU A 163 9.38 -7.03 0.23
CA GLU A 163 8.82 -8.33 -0.19
C GLU A 163 9.72 -9.02 -1.23
N ALA A 164 10.22 -8.27 -2.19
CA ALA A 164 11.07 -8.80 -3.26
C ALA A 164 12.57 -8.59 -2.96
N ARG A 165 13.39 -9.57 -3.33
CA ARG A 165 14.86 -9.43 -3.20
C ARG A 165 15.49 -8.57 -4.29
N THR A 166 14.93 -8.60 -5.50
CA THR A 166 15.39 -7.82 -6.65
C THR A 166 14.21 -7.31 -7.46
N ALA A 167 14.37 -6.13 -8.08
CA ALA A 167 13.36 -5.57 -8.98
C ALA A 167 13.10 -6.49 -10.19
N HIS A 168 14.13 -7.15 -10.69
CA HIS A 168 14.00 -8.09 -11.81
C HIS A 168 13.10 -9.28 -11.44
N TRP A 169 13.31 -9.87 -10.27
CA TRP A 169 12.45 -10.97 -9.79
C TRP A 169 11.01 -10.51 -9.61
N ALA A 170 10.78 -9.35 -8.96
CA ALA A 170 9.44 -8.80 -8.77
C ALA A 170 8.70 -8.59 -10.10
N PHE A 171 9.38 -7.98 -11.08
CA PHE A 171 8.83 -7.75 -12.41
C PHE A 171 8.46 -9.06 -13.12
N ARG A 172 9.36 -10.04 -13.16
CA ARG A 172 9.10 -11.36 -13.77
C ARG A 172 7.94 -12.09 -13.09
N GLU A 173 7.88 -12.04 -11.77
CA GLU A 173 6.80 -12.66 -11.01
C GLU A 173 5.46 -11.92 -11.22
N ALA A 174 5.47 -10.58 -11.38
CA ALA A 174 4.29 -9.83 -11.75
C ALA A 174 3.75 -10.27 -13.12
N LEU A 175 4.60 -10.34 -14.14
CA LEU A 175 4.20 -10.82 -15.48
C LEU A 175 3.58 -12.21 -15.42
N ARG A 176 4.20 -13.13 -14.68
CA ARG A 176 3.68 -14.49 -14.50
C ARG A 176 2.28 -14.50 -13.86
N ARG A 177 2.04 -13.65 -12.83
CA ARG A 177 0.74 -13.56 -12.15
C ARG A 177 -0.33 -12.89 -13.00
N LEU A 178 0.06 -11.95 -13.85
CA LEU A 178 -0.84 -11.29 -14.80
C LEU A 178 -1.15 -12.17 -16.02
N GLY A 179 -0.45 -13.30 -16.20
CA GLY A 179 -0.55 -14.13 -17.41
C GLY A 179 0.09 -13.48 -18.64
N GLU A 180 0.97 -12.49 -18.43
CA GLU A 180 1.63 -11.75 -19.48
C GLU A 180 2.97 -12.38 -19.87
N VAL A 181 3.15 -12.57 -21.16
CA VAL A 181 4.43 -13.01 -21.74
C VAL A 181 5.22 -11.86 -22.35
N ASN A 182 4.55 -10.74 -22.64
CA ASN A 182 5.16 -9.56 -23.26
C ASN A 182 5.30 -8.42 -22.23
N SER A 183 6.54 -8.05 -21.95
CA SER A 183 6.87 -6.96 -21.03
C SER A 183 6.41 -5.57 -21.49
N THR A 184 6.12 -5.39 -22.79
CA THR A 184 5.64 -4.12 -23.35
C THR A 184 4.14 -3.92 -23.18
N ALA A 185 3.39 -4.96 -22.79
CA ALA A 185 1.95 -4.91 -22.56
C ALA A 185 1.57 -4.43 -21.15
N VAL A 186 2.55 -4.12 -20.31
CA VAL A 186 2.33 -3.71 -18.93
C VAL A 186 2.89 -2.33 -18.62
N THR A 187 2.26 -1.67 -17.65
CA THR A 187 2.78 -0.43 -17.07
C THR A 187 3.37 -0.72 -15.70
N VAL A 188 4.54 -0.14 -15.43
CA VAL A 188 5.25 -0.30 -14.17
C VAL A 188 5.22 0.99 -13.37
N TYR A 189 4.98 0.84 -12.08
CA TYR A 189 4.97 1.93 -11.12
C TYR A 189 5.86 1.59 -9.93
N ARG A 190 6.43 2.60 -9.30
CA ARG A 190 7.04 2.53 -7.99
C ARG A 190 6.15 3.22 -6.96
N PHE A 191 6.27 2.84 -5.71
CA PHE A 191 5.60 3.54 -4.61
C PHE A 191 6.42 3.48 -3.32
N LYS A 192 6.25 4.50 -2.50
CA LYS A 192 6.77 4.53 -1.13
C LYS A 192 5.68 4.08 -0.17
N ALA A 193 6.08 3.50 0.94
CA ALA A 193 5.16 3.06 1.96
C ALA A 193 5.84 3.03 3.33
N GLU A 194 5.02 3.18 4.37
CA GLU A 194 5.37 2.85 5.74
C GLU A 194 4.76 1.51 6.11
N ALA A 195 5.35 0.82 7.06
CA ALA A 195 4.85 -0.48 7.48
C ALA A 195 4.95 -0.67 8.99
N ILE A 196 3.96 -1.36 9.55
CA ILE A 196 4.03 -1.95 10.89
C ILE A 196 4.10 -3.47 10.72
N SER A 197 4.98 -4.12 11.49
CA SER A 197 5.29 -5.53 11.30
C SER A 197 5.60 -6.23 12.61
N THR A 198 5.40 -7.55 12.63
CA THR A 198 5.84 -8.44 13.70
C THR A 198 7.33 -8.81 13.61
N ARG A 199 8.06 -8.27 12.61
CA ARG A 199 9.51 -8.44 12.46
C ARG A 199 10.26 -7.43 13.29
#